data_ec093abd98bc07e9dbb70071eb7a0493
#
_entry.id   ec093abd98bc07e9dbb70071eb7a0493
#
_cell.length_a   1.000
_cell.length_b   1.000
_cell.length_c   1.000
_cell.angle_alpha   90.00
_cell.angle_beta   90.00
_cell.angle_gamma   90.00
#
_symmetry.space_group_name_H-M   'P 1'
#
loop_
_entity.id
_entity.type
_entity.pdbx_description
1 polymer ?
#
loop_
_entity_poly.entity_id
_entity_poly.type
_entity_poly.pdbx_seq_one_letter_code
_entity_poly.pdbx_strand_id
1 'polypeptide(L)'
;MIKVLYDGKCGLCNKEISYYKKIANNKKFKWLDIANNPKELKKFNIKQSDALLYLHAFDSKNKQYIGVDAFILIWKNLTYWKFLAFIVSLPIIKSLLSIIYKKFAYYRFNKLEHCIVSKNNA
;
A
#
# COMPACT_ATOMS: atom_id res chain seq x y z
N MET A 1 0.72 -11.73 11.18
CA MET A 1 -0.17 -11.35 10.08
C MET A 1 0.25 -10.00 9.51
N ILE A 2 0.35 -9.90 8.20
CA ILE A 2 0.73 -8.67 7.51
C ILE A 2 -0.51 -7.80 7.33
N LYS A 3 -0.44 -6.56 7.78
CA LYS A 3 -1.54 -5.60 7.64
C LYS A 3 -1.24 -4.66 6.48
N VAL A 4 -2.17 -4.56 5.53
CA VAL A 4 -2.03 -3.70 4.35
C VAL A 4 -3.11 -2.63 4.38
N LEU A 5 -2.68 -1.37 4.35
CA LEU A 5 -3.58 -0.21 4.37
C LEU A 5 -3.70 0.31 2.93
N TYR A 6 -4.87 0.22 2.35
CA TYR A 6 -5.09 0.57 0.95
C TYR A 6 -6.26 1.51 0.75
N ASP A 7 -6.31 2.15 -0.42
CA ASP A 7 -7.38 3.08 -0.81
C ASP A 7 -8.46 2.33 -1.60
N GLY A 8 -9.53 1.95 -0.92
CA GLY A 8 -10.64 1.21 -1.52
C GLY A 8 -11.50 2.05 -2.47
N LYS A 9 -11.33 3.38 -2.46
CA LYS A 9 -12.05 4.27 -3.38
C LYS A 9 -11.27 4.54 -4.67
N CYS A 10 -10.02 4.11 -4.75
CA CYS A 10 -9.21 4.18 -5.96
C CYS A 10 -9.50 2.94 -6.81
N GLY A 11 -10.01 3.12 -8.04
CA GLY A 11 -10.35 2.00 -8.91
C GLY A 11 -9.18 1.08 -9.22
N LEU A 12 -8.01 1.65 -9.53
CA LEU A 12 -6.81 0.88 -9.84
C LEU A 12 -6.29 0.16 -8.60
N CYS A 13 -6.21 0.85 -7.47
CA CYS A 13 -5.74 0.27 -6.20
C CYS A 13 -6.67 -0.86 -5.76
N ASN A 14 -7.96 -0.67 -5.89
CA ASN A 14 -8.95 -1.67 -5.50
C ASN A 14 -8.86 -2.94 -6.36
N LYS A 15 -8.64 -2.78 -7.68
CA LYS A 15 -8.45 -3.91 -8.59
C LYS A 15 -7.20 -4.71 -8.23
N GLU A 16 -6.10 -4.03 -7.95
CA GLU A 16 -4.83 -4.65 -7.60
C GLU A 16 -4.94 -5.42 -6.29
N ILE A 17 -5.52 -4.80 -5.26
CA ILE A 17 -5.70 -5.46 -3.96
C ILE A 17 -6.68 -6.63 -4.08
N SER A 18 -7.74 -6.51 -4.88
CA SER A 18 -8.68 -7.61 -5.12
C SER A 18 -7.98 -8.82 -5.74
N TYR A 19 -7.04 -8.58 -6.67
CA TYR A 19 -6.23 -9.63 -7.25
C TYR A 19 -5.36 -10.32 -6.18
N TYR A 20 -4.68 -9.53 -5.35
CA TYR A 20 -3.85 -10.08 -4.27
C TYR A 20 -4.67 -10.89 -3.27
N LYS A 21 -5.87 -10.46 -2.94
CA LYS A 21 -6.77 -11.21 -2.05
C LYS A 21 -7.11 -12.58 -2.59
N LYS A 22 -7.24 -12.70 -3.91
CA LYS A 22 -7.57 -13.99 -4.56
C LYS A 22 -6.43 -14.99 -4.47
N ILE A 23 -5.18 -14.53 -4.58
CA ILE A 23 -4.00 -15.40 -4.64
C ILE A 23 -3.28 -15.54 -3.30
N ALA A 24 -3.58 -14.65 -2.34
CA ALA A 24 -2.93 -14.64 -1.04
C ALA A 24 -3.55 -15.65 -0.10
N ASN A 25 -2.73 -16.16 0.83
CA ASN A 25 -3.23 -16.95 1.96
C ASN A 25 -3.89 -15.99 2.95
N ASN A 26 -5.20 -16.14 3.17
CA ASN A 26 -5.97 -15.26 4.05
C ASN A 26 -5.46 -15.26 5.50
N LYS A 27 -4.72 -16.30 5.89
CA LYS A 27 -4.12 -16.37 7.23
C LYS A 27 -2.89 -15.48 7.38
N LYS A 28 -2.28 -15.06 6.26
CA LYS A 28 -1.07 -14.23 6.28
C LYS A 28 -1.36 -12.73 6.21
N PHE A 29 -2.50 -12.33 5.68
CA PHE A 29 -2.79 -10.93 5.38
C PHE A 29 -4.07 -10.46 6.04
N LYS A 30 -4.05 -9.19 6.45
CA LYS A 30 -5.24 -8.44 6.85
C LYS A 30 -5.30 -7.18 5.98
N TRP A 31 -6.32 -7.07 5.15
CA TRP A 31 -6.48 -5.97 4.20
C TRP A 31 -7.40 -4.92 4.81
N LEU A 32 -6.90 -3.69 4.96
CA LEU A 32 -7.63 -2.59 5.59
C LEU A 32 -7.88 -1.48 4.59
N ASP A 33 -9.14 -1.26 4.25
CA ASP A 33 -9.58 -0.18 3.38
C ASP A 33 -9.70 1.10 4.21
N ILE A 34 -8.66 1.94 4.17
CA ILE A 34 -8.59 3.14 5.00
C ILE A 34 -9.36 4.33 4.39
N ALA A 35 -9.76 4.24 3.14
CA ALA A 35 -10.59 5.28 2.52
C ALA A 35 -12.04 5.18 3.02
N ASN A 36 -12.57 3.96 3.17
CA ASN A 36 -13.91 3.72 3.67
C ASN A 36 -13.96 3.52 5.18
N ASN A 37 -12.83 3.19 5.81
CA ASN A 37 -12.73 2.94 7.25
C ASN A 37 -11.56 3.70 7.87
N PRO A 38 -11.62 5.04 7.88
CA PRO A 38 -10.49 5.84 8.39
C PRO A 38 -10.20 5.64 9.88
N LYS A 39 -11.14 5.11 10.64
CA LYS A 39 -10.96 4.81 12.06
C LYS A 39 -9.84 3.81 12.33
N GLU A 40 -9.56 2.93 11.37
CA GLU A 40 -8.49 1.95 11.49
C GLU A 40 -7.10 2.60 11.60
N LEU A 41 -6.95 3.82 11.10
CA LEU A 41 -5.68 4.56 11.13
C LEU A 41 -5.26 4.97 12.53
N LYS A 42 -6.19 5.08 13.47
CA LYS A 42 -5.88 5.49 14.85
C LYS A 42 -4.91 4.52 15.52
N LYS A 43 -5.00 3.23 15.18
CA LYS A 43 -4.13 2.19 15.74
C LYS A 43 -2.68 2.34 15.27
N PHE A 44 -2.46 2.97 14.13
CA PHE A 44 -1.15 3.09 13.51
C PHE A 44 -0.55 4.48 13.62
N ASN A 45 -1.31 5.44 14.15
CA ASN A 45 -0.88 6.83 14.31
C ASN A 45 -0.41 7.45 12.98
N ILE A 46 -1.16 7.21 11.92
CA ILE A 46 -0.88 7.70 10.57
C ILE A 46 -2.00 8.63 10.12
N LYS A 47 -1.66 9.76 9.51
CA LYS A 47 -2.64 10.66 8.91
C LYS A 47 -3.29 10.01 7.70
N GLN A 48 -4.59 10.22 7.50
CA GLN A 48 -5.29 9.67 6.35
C GLN A 48 -4.68 10.13 5.02
N SER A 49 -4.26 11.39 4.93
CA SER A 49 -3.63 11.91 3.70
C SER A 49 -2.35 11.14 3.36
N ASP A 50 -1.52 10.81 4.34
CA ASP A 50 -0.30 10.03 4.13
C ASP A 50 -0.62 8.60 3.73
N ALA A 51 -1.62 8.00 4.37
CA ALA A 51 -2.02 6.63 4.09
C ALA A 51 -2.69 6.48 2.71
N LEU A 52 -3.35 7.54 2.22
CA LEU A 52 -3.94 7.55 0.89
C LEU A 52 -2.91 7.86 -0.20
N LEU A 53 -1.87 8.62 0.13
CA LEU A 53 -0.83 8.98 -0.84
C LEU A 53 0.02 7.77 -1.23
N TYR A 54 0.50 7.03 -0.24
CA TYR A 54 1.35 5.84 -0.45
C TYR A 54 0.71 4.62 0.17
N LEU A 55 0.99 3.45 -0.44
CA LEU A 55 0.63 2.18 0.16
C LEU A 55 1.46 1.97 1.44
N HIS A 56 0.79 1.60 2.52
CA HIS A 56 1.42 1.29 3.80
C HIS A 56 1.16 -0.17 4.15
N ALA A 57 2.15 -0.82 4.72
CA ALA A 57 2.02 -2.19 5.21
C ALA A 57 2.82 -2.36 6.50
N PHE A 58 2.37 -3.28 7.34
CA PHE A 58 3.04 -3.63 8.59
C PHE A 58 3.24 -5.15 8.64
N ASP A 59 4.47 -5.58 8.98
CA ASP A 59 4.73 -7.00 9.13
C ASP A 59 4.22 -7.52 10.49
N SER A 60 4.43 -8.80 10.76
CA SER A 60 3.98 -9.42 12.01
C SER A 60 4.67 -8.85 13.25
N LYS A 61 5.79 -8.18 13.08
CA LYS A 61 6.53 -7.49 14.15
C LYS A 61 6.17 -6.02 14.26
N ASN A 62 5.15 -5.57 13.52
CA ASN A 62 4.69 -4.19 13.45
C ASN A 62 5.69 -3.20 12.84
N LYS A 63 6.64 -3.71 12.05
CA LYS A 63 7.54 -2.85 11.29
C LYS A 63 6.79 -2.27 10.10
N GLN A 64 6.91 -0.95 9.91
CA GLN A 64 6.22 -0.21 8.86
C GLN A 64 6.99 -0.24 7.54
N TYR A 65 6.26 -0.45 6.44
CA TYR A 65 6.77 -0.41 5.07
C TYR A 65 5.89 0.53 4.27
N ILE A 66 6.49 1.44 3.49
CA ILE A 66 5.78 2.47 2.74
C ILE A 66 6.18 2.41 1.27
N GLY A 67 5.21 2.56 0.36
CA GLY A 67 5.46 2.64 -1.07
C GLY A 67 5.98 1.34 -1.66
N VAL A 68 7.09 1.39 -2.37
CA VAL A 68 7.68 0.21 -3.02
C VAL A 68 8.05 -0.86 -1.99
N ASP A 69 8.51 -0.46 -0.81
CA ASP A 69 8.81 -1.42 0.26
C ASP A 69 7.57 -2.19 0.70
N ALA A 70 6.40 -1.54 0.72
CA ALA A 70 5.15 -2.21 1.04
C ALA A 70 4.79 -3.26 -0.01
N PHE A 71 4.97 -2.95 -1.29
CA PHE A 71 4.76 -3.91 -2.37
C PHE A 71 5.72 -5.10 -2.26
N ILE A 72 7.00 -4.84 -1.95
CA ILE A 72 7.98 -5.91 -1.77
C ILE A 72 7.56 -6.84 -0.64
N LEU A 73 7.08 -6.29 0.48
CA LEU A 73 6.60 -7.09 1.61
C LEU A 73 5.43 -7.98 1.19
N ILE A 74 4.48 -7.45 0.45
CA ILE A 74 3.33 -8.22 -0.04
C ILE A 74 3.81 -9.35 -0.96
N TRP A 75 4.66 -9.02 -1.95
CA TRP A 75 5.11 -9.98 -2.95
C TRP A 75 5.96 -11.09 -2.37
N LYS A 76 6.76 -10.80 -1.34
CA LYS A 76 7.56 -11.84 -0.64
C LYS A 76 6.68 -12.92 -0.03
N ASN A 77 5.42 -12.59 0.26
CA ASN A 77 4.50 -13.50 0.92
C ASN A 77 3.44 -14.07 -0.03
N LEU A 78 3.58 -13.80 -1.34
CA LEU A 78 2.75 -14.39 -2.39
C LEU A 78 3.57 -15.42 -3.15
N THR A 79 3.00 -16.63 -3.33
CA THR A 79 3.75 -17.79 -3.85
C THR A 79 4.45 -17.52 -5.18
N TYR A 80 3.76 -16.92 -6.15
CA TYR A 80 4.32 -16.70 -7.49
C TYR A 80 5.03 -15.37 -7.66
N TRP A 81 4.97 -14.49 -6.66
CA TRP A 81 5.52 -13.14 -6.74
C TRP A 81 6.86 -12.97 -6.00
N LYS A 82 7.32 -14.04 -5.32
CA LYS A 82 8.58 -14.00 -4.56
C LYS A 82 9.77 -13.63 -5.42
N PHE A 83 9.83 -14.16 -6.64
CA PHE A 83 10.91 -13.89 -7.58
C PHE A 83 10.94 -12.40 -7.95
N LEU A 84 9.76 -11.83 -8.24
CA LEU A 84 9.63 -10.42 -8.58
C LEU A 84 10.02 -9.52 -7.40
N ALA A 85 9.65 -9.92 -6.18
CA ALA A 85 10.05 -9.21 -4.97
C ALA A 85 11.58 -9.16 -4.83
N PHE A 86 12.26 -10.25 -5.13
CA PHE A 86 13.72 -10.30 -5.09
C PHE A 86 14.35 -9.33 -6.10
N ILE A 87 13.86 -9.30 -7.34
CA ILE A 87 14.37 -8.40 -8.39
C ILE A 87 14.15 -6.94 -8.00
N VAL A 88 12.95 -6.59 -7.51
CA VAL A 88 12.60 -5.22 -7.14
C VAL A 88 13.37 -4.76 -5.90
N SER A 89 13.81 -5.68 -5.05
CA SER A 89 14.57 -5.34 -3.85
C SER A 89 16.03 -4.95 -4.14
N LEU A 90 16.51 -5.20 -5.35
CA LEU A 90 17.87 -4.78 -5.75
C LEU A 90 17.96 -3.24 -5.70
N PRO A 91 19.07 -2.67 -5.14
CA PRO A 91 19.12 -1.23 -4.83
C PRO A 91 18.83 -0.31 -6.02
N ILE A 92 19.40 -0.61 -7.20
CA ILE A 92 19.23 0.23 -8.39
C ILE A 92 17.78 0.19 -8.89
N ILE A 93 17.21 -1.01 -8.99
CA ILE A 93 15.84 -1.21 -9.46
C ILE A 93 14.84 -0.60 -8.47
N LYS A 94 15.07 -0.82 -7.18
CA LYS A 94 14.22 -0.26 -6.12
C LYS A 94 14.21 1.26 -6.16
N SER A 95 15.37 1.89 -6.31
CA SER A 95 15.49 3.36 -6.38
C SER A 95 14.73 3.91 -7.58
N LEU A 96 14.87 3.29 -8.74
CA LEU A 96 14.19 3.73 -9.96
C LEU A 96 12.67 3.59 -9.82
N LEU A 97 12.19 2.44 -9.34
CA LEU A 97 10.77 2.21 -9.15
C LEU A 97 10.18 3.11 -8.06
N SER A 98 10.96 3.45 -7.03
CA SER A 98 10.51 4.39 -6.00
C SER A 98 10.25 5.77 -6.57
N ILE A 99 11.11 6.25 -7.47
CA ILE A 99 10.92 7.55 -8.14
C ILE A 99 9.65 7.52 -8.99
N ILE A 100 9.48 6.48 -9.80
CA ILE A 100 8.30 6.30 -10.66
C ILE A 100 7.03 6.21 -9.81
N TYR A 101 7.07 5.42 -8.75
CA TYR A 101 5.93 5.23 -7.85
C TYR A 101 5.52 6.54 -7.17
N LYS A 102 6.48 7.34 -6.71
CA LYS A 102 6.19 8.64 -6.09
C LYS A 102 5.49 9.57 -7.05
N LYS A 103 5.96 9.65 -8.29
CA LYS A 103 5.32 10.49 -9.32
C LYS A 103 3.89 10.02 -9.60
N PHE A 104 3.69 8.71 -9.73
CA PHE A 104 2.36 8.13 -9.93
C PHE A 104 1.46 8.41 -8.73
N ALA A 105 1.97 8.23 -7.51
CA ALA A 105 1.21 8.43 -6.29
C ALA A 105 0.71 9.87 -6.16
N TYR A 106 1.57 10.86 -6.40
CA TYR A 106 1.16 12.27 -6.37
C TYR A 106 0.16 12.59 -7.46
N TYR A 107 0.37 12.07 -8.66
CA TYR A 107 -0.56 12.29 -9.77
C TYR A 107 -1.95 11.75 -9.42
N ARG A 108 -2.02 10.51 -8.92
CA ARG A 108 -3.27 9.87 -8.52
C ARG A 108 -3.93 10.62 -7.36
N PHE A 109 -3.14 10.98 -6.34
CA PHE A 109 -3.64 11.66 -5.14
C PHE A 109 -4.31 12.99 -5.50
N ASN A 110 -3.70 13.76 -6.41
CA ASN A 110 -4.21 15.07 -6.80
C ASN A 110 -5.42 14.98 -7.74
N LYS A 111 -5.74 13.81 -8.27
CA LYS A 111 -6.90 13.60 -9.14
C LYS A 111 -8.12 13.06 -8.41
N LEU A 112 -7.92 12.39 -7.30
CA LEU A 112 -9.02 11.78 -6.54
C LEU A 112 -9.55 12.76 -5.51
N GLU A 113 -10.86 13.01 -5.58
CA GLU A 113 -11.53 13.98 -4.71
C GLU A 113 -11.36 13.65 -3.22
N HIS A 114 -11.55 12.40 -2.84
CA HIS A 114 -11.42 12.01 -1.43
C HIS A 114 -10.00 12.19 -0.90
N CYS A 115 -8.99 12.05 -1.74
CA CYS A 115 -7.60 12.30 -1.35
C CYS A 115 -7.34 13.80 -1.12
N ILE A 116 -7.87 14.65 -1.99
CA ILE A 116 -7.76 16.11 -1.86
C ILE A 116 -8.44 16.59 -0.58
N VAL A 117 -9.62 16.06 -0.30
CA VAL A 117 -10.36 16.38 0.93
C VAL A 117 -9.56 15.98 2.16
N SER A 118 -8.92 14.81 2.16
CA SER A 118 -8.10 14.36 3.28
C SER A 118 -6.89 15.28 3.51
N LYS A 119 -6.29 15.80 2.44
CA LYS A 119 -5.17 16.74 2.50
C LYS A 119 -5.60 18.05 3.15
N ASN A 120 -6.78 18.56 2.77
CA ASN A 120 -7.30 19.82 3.30
C ASN A 120 -7.70 19.71 4.78
N ASN A 121 -8.03 18.51 5.23
CA ASN A 121 -8.42 18.24 6.62
C ASN A 121 -7.24 17.81 7.51
N ALA A 122 -6.06 17.68 6.93
CA ALA A 122 -4.88 17.20 7.66
C ALA A 122 -4.25 18.28 8.54
#